data_97406e07e54b8dc9b6bf4d2fb2c69093
#
_entry.id   97406e07e54b8dc9b6bf4d2fb2c69093
#
_cell.length_a   1.000
_cell.length_b   1.000
_cell.length_c   1.000
_cell.angle_alpha   90.00
_cell.angle_beta   90.00
_cell.angle_gamma   90.00
#
_symmetry.space_group_name_H-M   'P 1'
#
loop_
_entity.id
_entity.type
_entity.pdbx_description
1 polymer ?
#
loop_
_entity_poly.entity_id
_entity_poly.type
_entity_poly.pdbx_seq_one_letter_code
_entity_poly.pdbx_strand_id
1 'polypeptide(L)'
;MLSTDQFKKDSFSALNNPQLRGNFKRAMSGLMQKRLAVFSDDQEFHKLREIGHSTRANALHKLPDLLQQLESNCSKNGIQVYWAETVDQANQLVLEIAQRHNAKSMVKGKSMVSEEMELNHFLEQHGIEALEADLGEYIIQIDHELPSHIIMPAIHKNKEQIAQMFHQKVEPSVFVESAEEMTAIARKVLRRKFYQADIGVSGVNFAVAETGTLCLVENEGNGRFCTTLPPVHVALMGIEKVVERLEDVPPLLSLLTRSATGQAITTYFNMITSPRKDGEKDGPKNVYLIMLDNGRTQMHSDKLLRETLLCIRCGACMNHCPVYTRIGGHAYSTTYPGPIGKILTPQMKGLHKAGYLADASSLCGACVEVCPVKIPITEILLRLRHQKEEDKSNIPLTSPKAWKAGAGNLVWKGWKTVFSNPGMYRLKSLGIAKFGNFTPRWMPVLRNWTSVRSTPVFAKKNLHQLVREEGLSYE
;
A
#
# COMPACT_ATOMS: atom_id res chain seq x y z
N MET A 1 -18.10 -3.25 -2.29
CA MET A 1 -17.68 -3.75 -3.63
C MET A 1 -16.75 -2.74 -4.29
N LEU A 2 -15.63 -3.20 -4.83
CA LEU A 2 -14.74 -2.35 -5.62
C LEU A 2 -15.46 -1.90 -6.92
N SER A 3 -15.68 -0.59 -7.09
CA SER A 3 -16.27 -0.05 -8.31
C SER A 3 -15.82 1.39 -8.55
N THR A 4 -15.85 1.80 -9.83
CA THR A 4 -15.55 3.19 -10.22
C THR A 4 -16.50 4.19 -9.56
N ASP A 5 -17.76 3.87 -9.46
CA ASP A 5 -18.77 4.79 -8.92
C ASP A 5 -18.65 4.94 -7.41
N GLN A 6 -18.37 3.84 -6.70
CA GLN A 6 -18.08 3.90 -5.27
C GLN A 6 -16.82 4.73 -4.99
N PHE A 7 -15.74 4.49 -5.74
CA PHE A 7 -14.50 5.29 -5.63
C PHE A 7 -14.74 6.79 -5.83
N LYS A 8 -15.55 7.17 -6.82
CA LYS A 8 -15.91 8.58 -7.07
C LYS A 8 -16.70 9.16 -5.91
N LYS A 9 -17.69 8.43 -5.39
CA LYS A 9 -18.53 8.85 -4.27
C LYS A 9 -17.68 9.05 -3.01
N ASP A 10 -16.83 8.10 -2.67
CA ASP A 10 -15.99 8.15 -1.47
C ASP A 10 -14.91 9.25 -1.59
N SER A 11 -14.34 9.41 -2.79
CA SER A 11 -13.41 10.51 -3.08
C SER A 11 -14.07 11.87 -2.93
N PHE A 12 -15.31 12.02 -3.41
CA PHE A 12 -16.06 13.27 -3.26
C PHE A 12 -16.36 13.55 -1.78
N SER A 13 -16.79 12.56 -1.02
CA SER A 13 -17.00 12.68 0.43
C SER A 13 -15.73 13.10 1.16
N ALA A 14 -14.60 12.43 0.88
CA ALA A 14 -13.31 12.74 1.47
C ALA A 14 -12.83 14.16 1.14
N LEU A 15 -13.02 14.63 -0.08
CA LEU A 15 -12.65 15.98 -0.51
C LEU A 15 -13.45 17.06 0.21
N ASN A 16 -14.68 16.77 0.62
CA ASN A 16 -15.55 17.69 1.35
C ASN A 16 -15.43 17.52 2.90
N ASN A 17 -14.55 16.68 3.40
CA ASN A 17 -14.29 16.52 4.83
C ASN A 17 -13.06 17.37 5.26
N PRO A 18 -13.24 18.54 5.90
CA PRO A 18 -12.14 19.41 6.30
C PRO A 18 -11.19 18.78 7.31
N GLN A 19 -11.74 18.00 8.26
CA GLN A 19 -10.94 17.32 9.29
C GLN A 19 -10.01 16.28 8.66
N LEU A 20 -10.54 15.39 7.83
CA LEU A 20 -9.74 14.38 7.11
C LEU A 20 -8.60 15.06 6.33
N ARG A 21 -8.93 16.08 5.56
CA ARG A 21 -7.95 16.83 4.76
C ARG A 21 -6.90 17.52 5.62
N GLY A 22 -7.31 18.08 6.76
CA GLY A 22 -6.42 18.69 7.73
C GLY A 22 -5.44 17.69 8.34
N ASN A 23 -5.94 16.53 8.77
CA ASN A 23 -5.14 15.44 9.34
C ASN A 23 -4.10 14.94 8.34
N PHE A 24 -4.53 14.61 7.11
CA PHE A 24 -3.62 14.15 6.06
C PHE A 24 -2.57 15.19 5.68
N LYS A 25 -2.96 16.46 5.52
CA LYS A 25 -2.01 17.53 5.19
C LYS A 25 -0.92 17.66 6.25
N ARG A 26 -1.31 17.69 7.52
CA ARG A 26 -0.37 17.85 8.66
C ARG A 26 0.58 16.64 8.73
N ALA A 27 0.03 15.44 8.71
CA ALA A 27 0.82 14.21 8.83
C ALA A 27 1.77 14.02 7.64
N MET A 28 1.28 14.14 6.41
CA MET A 28 2.12 13.95 5.22
C MET A 28 3.21 15.02 5.10
N SER A 29 2.89 16.29 5.38
CA SER A 29 3.91 17.36 5.37
C SER A 29 5.00 17.11 6.42
N GLY A 30 4.63 16.67 7.63
CA GLY A 30 5.58 16.33 8.69
C GLY A 30 6.47 15.14 8.31
N LEU A 31 5.90 14.08 7.73
CA LEU A 31 6.67 12.92 7.26
C LEU A 31 7.62 13.26 6.11
N MET A 32 7.19 14.09 5.16
CA MET A 32 8.06 14.56 4.08
C MET A 32 9.23 15.37 4.60
N GLN A 33 9.03 16.27 5.58
CA GLN A 33 10.10 17.04 6.20
C GLN A 33 11.11 16.14 6.94
N LYS A 34 10.61 15.17 7.72
CA LYS A 34 11.47 14.20 8.41
C LYS A 34 12.31 13.39 7.43
N ARG A 35 11.70 12.95 6.32
CA ARG A 35 12.41 12.24 5.26
C ARG A 35 13.53 13.09 4.65
N LEU A 36 13.26 14.35 4.32
CA LEU A 36 14.27 15.27 3.78
C LEU A 36 15.45 15.46 4.74
N ALA A 37 15.19 15.50 6.05
CA ALA A 37 16.23 15.65 7.06
C ALA A 37 17.18 14.43 7.13
N VAL A 38 16.67 13.21 6.95
CA VAL A 38 17.48 11.97 7.00
C VAL A 38 18.13 11.59 5.67
N PHE A 39 17.68 12.18 4.57
CA PHE A 39 18.28 12.08 3.23
C PHE A 39 18.76 13.45 2.77
N SER A 40 19.59 14.10 3.59
CA SER A 40 20.15 15.43 3.28
C SER A 40 21.21 15.38 2.19
N ASP A 41 21.85 14.24 1.96
CA ASP A 41 22.78 14.00 0.86
C ASP A 41 22.08 13.22 -0.25
N ASP A 42 21.82 13.90 -1.37
CA ASP A 42 21.20 13.31 -2.54
C ASP A 42 22.05 12.21 -3.18
N GLN A 43 23.38 12.34 -3.12
CA GLN A 43 24.28 11.33 -3.71
C GLN A 43 24.25 10.04 -2.89
N GLU A 44 24.29 10.15 -1.55
CA GLU A 44 24.13 8.99 -0.67
C GLU A 44 22.78 8.31 -0.91
N PHE A 45 21.70 9.10 -0.96
CA PHE A 45 20.38 8.57 -1.23
C PHE A 45 20.30 7.83 -2.59
N HIS A 46 20.85 8.41 -3.65
CA HIS A 46 20.87 7.77 -4.96
C HIS A 46 21.68 6.46 -4.95
N LYS A 47 22.86 6.43 -4.32
CA LYS A 47 23.65 5.20 -4.16
C LYS A 47 22.89 4.12 -3.41
N LEU A 48 22.25 4.48 -2.30
CA LEU A 48 21.49 3.54 -1.50
C LEU A 48 20.27 2.99 -2.27
N ARG A 49 19.60 3.83 -3.07
CA ARG A 49 18.52 3.40 -3.98
C ARG A 49 18.98 2.40 -5.03
N GLU A 50 20.17 2.61 -5.62
CA GLU A 50 20.75 1.66 -6.59
C GLU A 50 21.00 0.30 -5.92
N ILE A 51 21.59 0.30 -4.72
CA ILE A 51 21.80 -0.93 -3.96
C ILE A 51 20.45 -1.61 -3.67
N GLY A 52 19.47 -0.87 -3.14
CA GLY A 52 18.15 -1.43 -2.82
C GLY A 52 17.41 -1.98 -4.04
N HIS A 53 17.50 -1.29 -5.19
CA HIS A 53 16.93 -1.74 -6.46
C HIS A 53 17.64 -3.02 -6.93
N SER A 54 18.97 -3.02 -7.01
CA SER A 54 19.76 -4.15 -7.48
C SER A 54 19.56 -5.39 -6.60
N THR A 55 19.57 -5.24 -5.29
CA THR A 55 19.30 -6.32 -4.34
C THR A 55 17.93 -6.95 -4.60
N ARG A 56 16.87 -6.13 -4.72
CA ARG A 56 15.52 -6.63 -4.98
C ARG A 56 15.36 -7.23 -6.38
N ALA A 57 15.95 -6.61 -7.40
CA ALA A 57 15.91 -7.10 -8.78
C ALA A 57 16.63 -8.45 -8.91
N ASN A 58 17.80 -8.59 -8.28
CA ASN A 58 18.55 -9.85 -8.26
C ASN A 58 17.77 -10.97 -7.57
N ALA A 59 17.14 -10.67 -6.42
CA ALA A 59 16.29 -11.65 -5.73
C ALA A 59 15.09 -12.08 -6.60
N LEU A 60 14.43 -11.15 -7.28
CA LEU A 60 13.34 -11.48 -8.19
C LEU A 60 13.81 -12.28 -9.42
N HIS A 61 15.01 -12.00 -9.92
CA HIS A 61 15.57 -12.77 -11.04
C HIS A 61 15.81 -14.24 -10.68
N LYS A 62 16.22 -14.51 -9.44
CA LYS A 62 16.49 -15.85 -8.90
C LYS A 62 15.31 -16.39 -8.07
N LEU A 63 14.12 -15.81 -8.18
CA LEU A 63 13.00 -16.05 -7.25
C LEU A 63 12.70 -17.52 -7.02
N PRO A 64 12.56 -18.40 -8.05
CA PRO A 64 12.27 -19.83 -7.83
C PRO A 64 13.34 -20.53 -6.99
N ASP A 65 14.62 -20.31 -7.31
CA ASP A 65 15.74 -20.97 -6.63
C ASP A 65 15.85 -20.50 -5.16
N LEU A 66 15.66 -19.18 -4.92
CA LEU A 66 15.70 -18.60 -3.58
C LEU A 66 14.54 -19.06 -2.71
N LEU A 67 13.35 -19.27 -3.28
CA LEU A 67 12.21 -19.80 -2.55
C LEU A 67 12.42 -21.25 -2.14
N GLN A 68 12.99 -22.09 -3.02
CA GLN A 68 13.36 -23.48 -2.68
C GLN A 68 14.46 -23.53 -1.61
N GLN A 69 15.46 -22.64 -1.71
CA GLN A 69 16.51 -22.51 -0.71
C GLN A 69 15.95 -22.09 0.64
N LEU A 70 15.06 -21.08 0.65
CA LEU A 70 14.38 -20.60 1.85
C LEU A 70 13.60 -21.72 2.53
N GLU A 71 12.77 -22.45 1.78
CA GLU A 71 11.98 -23.58 2.29
C GLU A 71 12.89 -24.64 2.91
N SER A 72 13.94 -25.05 2.20
CA SER A 72 14.91 -26.02 2.68
C SER A 72 15.56 -25.57 3.99
N ASN A 73 16.05 -24.34 4.06
CA ASN A 73 16.74 -23.84 5.24
C ASN A 73 15.79 -23.57 6.42
N CYS A 74 14.58 -23.04 6.17
CA CYS A 74 13.54 -22.93 7.19
C CYS A 74 13.19 -24.29 7.78
N SER A 75 13.00 -25.30 6.94
CA SER A 75 12.67 -26.68 7.37
C SER A 75 13.79 -27.31 8.19
N LYS A 76 15.06 -27.14 7.78
CA LYS A 76 16.23 -27.58 8.58
C LYS A 76 16.30 -26.90 9.95
N ASN A 77 15.86 -25.67 10.04
CA ASN A 77 15.79 -24.90 11.28
C ASN A 77 14.59 -25.27 12.16
N GLY A 78 13.68 -26.15 11.69
CA GLY A 78 12.49 -26.58 12.43
C GLY A 78 11.24 -25.73 12.16
N ILE A 79 11.27 -24.80 11.21
CA ILE A 79 10.10 -24.05 10.76
C ILE A 79 9.31 -24.90 9.78
N GLN A 80 8.00 -25.05 9.99
CA GLN A 80 7.11 -25.74 9.07
C GLN A 80 6.66 -24.80 7.97
N VAL A 81 6.97 -25.12 6.70
CA VAL A 81 6.71 -24.24 5.55
C VAL A 81 5.51 -24.75 4.78
N TYR A 82 4.61 -23.83 4.42
CA TYR A 82 3.42 -24.06 3.61
C TYR A 82 3.35 -23.08 2.45
N TRP A 83 2.80 -23.55 1.35
CA TRP A 83 2.55 -22.75 0.16
C TRP A 83 1.06 -22.53 -0.02
N ALA A 84 0.69 -21.31 -0.44
CA ALA A 84 -0.68 -20.97 -0.77
C ALA A 84 -0.72 -20.19 -2.10
N GLU A 85 -1.48 -20.69 -3.06
CA GLU A 85 -1.68 -20.01 -4.34
C GLU A 85 -2.66 -18.84 -4.21
N THR A 86 -3.63 -18.98 -3.31
CA THR A 86 -4.71 -18.01 -3.12
C THR A 86 -4.86 -17.60 -1.66
N VAL A 87 -5.55 -16.49 -1.42
CA VAL A 87 -5.89 -16.05 -0.06
C VAL A 87 -6.77 -17.06 0.68
N ASP A 88 -7.67 -17.74 -0.03
CA ASP A 88 -8.55 -18.75 0.56
C ASP A 88 -7.76 -19.95 1.06
N GLN A 89 -6.78 -20.44 0.29
CA GLN A 89 -5.87 -21.49 0.73
C GLN A 89 -5.04 -21.06 1.93
N ALA A 90 -4.50 -19.83 1.92
CA ALA A 90 -3.73 -19.32 3.04
C ALA A 90 -4.58 -19.22 4.32
N ASN A 91 -5.81 -18.73 4.22
CA ASN A 91 -6.76 -18.66 5.33
C ASN A 91 -7.07 -20.08 5.87
N GLN A 92 -7.31 -21.04 4.99
CA GLN A 92 -7.58 -22.41 5.37
C GLN A 92 -6.39 -23.04 6.11
N LEU A 93 -5.16 -22.81 5.64
CA LEU A 93 -3.94 -23.28 6.32
C LEU A 93 -3.80 -22.68 7.72
N VAL A 94 -4.09 -21.39 7.91
CA VAL A 94 -4.08 -20.76 9.25
C VAL A 94 -5.14 -21.40 10.14
N LEU A 95 -6.34 -21.66 9.63
CA LEU A 95 -7.41 -22.32 10.38
C LEU A 95 -7.03 -23.75 10.79
N GLU A 96 -6.44 -24.53 9.89
CA GLU A 96 -5.97 -25.90 10.17
C GLU A 96 -4.87 -25.90 11.25
N ILE A 97 -3.93 -24.94 11.20
CA ILE A 97 -2.94 -24.75 12.26
C ILE A 97 -3.62 -24.42 13.58
N ALA A 98 -4.59 -23.51 13.58
CA ALA A 98 -5.33 -23.14 14.79
C ALA A 98 -6.09 -24.33 15.39
N GLN A 99 -6.77 -25.12 14.57
CA GLN A 99 -7.47 -26.34 14.98
C GLN A 99 -6.52 -27.40 15.54
N ARG A 100 -5.36 -27.61 14.91
CA ARG A 100 -4.32 -28.55 15.36
C ARG A 100 -3.83 -28.23 16.77
N HIS A 101 -3.79 -26.97 17.11
CA HIS A 101 -3.37 -26.47 18.44
C HIS A 101 -4.52 -26.15 19.37
N ASN A 102 -5.77 -26.48 19.02
CA ASN A 102 -6.99 -26.14 19.77
C ASN A 102 -7.07 -24.66 20.15
N ALA A 103 -6.58 -23.79 19.26
CA ALA A 103 -6.49 -22.38 19.50
C ALA A 103 -7.88 -21.71 19.43
N LYS A 104 -8.16 -20.83 20.38
CA LYS A 104 -9.38 -20.01 20.44
C LYS A 104 -9.09 -18.53 20.29
N SER A 105 -7.82 -18.15 20.42
CA SER A 105 -7.39 -16.75 20.40
C SER A 105 -6.09 -16.57 19.62
N MET A 106 -6.01 -15.45 18.91
CA MET A 106 -4.87 -15.06 18.10
C MET A 106 -4.56 -13.58 18.32
N VAL A 107 -3.27 -13.25 18.48
CA VAL A 107 -2.77 -11.87 18.41
C VAL A 107 -1.97 -11.69 17.13
N LYS A 108 -2.25 -10.61 16.42
CA LYS A 108 -1.64 -10.33 15.12
C LYS A 108 -1.00 -8.94 15.10
N GLY A 109 0.11 -8.81 14.42
CA GLY A 109 0.73 -7.49 14.18
C GLY A 109 1.65 -7.45 12.99
N LYS A 110 1.77 -6.25 12.41
CA LYS A 110 2.73 -5.93 11.36
C LYS A 110 2.62 -6.79 10.09
N SER A 111 1.40 -7.14 9.67
CA SER A 111 1.18 -8.01 8.51
C SER A 111 0.21 -7.42 7.49
N MET A 112 0.73 -6.85 6.42
CA MET A 112 -0.10 -6.45 5.27
C MET A 112 -0.65 -7.65 4.47
N VAL A 113 -0.01 -8.81 4.57
CA VAL A 113 -0.48 -10.04 3.90
C VAL A 113 -1.74 -10.55 4.58
N SER A 114 -1.82 -10.51 5.91
CA SER A 114 -3.04 -10.87 6.63
C SER A 114 -4.22 -9.94 6.32
N GLU A 115 -3.95 -8.64 6.08
CA GLU A 115 -4.97 -7.69 5.59
C GLU A 115 -5.41 -8.01 4.15
N GLU A 116 -4.49 -8.47 3.31
CA GLU A 116 -4.77 -8.94 1.96
C GLU A 116 -5.70 -10.17 1.96
N MET A 117 -5.55 -11.03 2.97
CA MET A 117 -6.33 -12.24 3.21
C MET A 117 -7.67 -11.98 3.91
N GLU A 118 -7.86 -10.78 4.48
CA GLU A 118 -9.00 -10.48 5.38
C GLU A 118 -9.07 -11.49 6.55
N LEU A 119 -7.88 -11.87 7.07
CA LEU A 119 -7.70 -12.99 7.98
C LEU A 119 -8.53 -12.88 9.27
N ASN A 120 -8.61 -11.69 9.87
CA ASN A 120 -9.37 -11.50 11.11
C ASN A 120 -10.84 -11.88 10.91
N HIS A 121 -11.46 -11.35 9.86
CA HIS A 121 -12.85 -11.65 9.55
C HIS A 121 -13.08 -13.14 9.28
N PHE A 122 -12.17 -13.78 8.55
CA PHE A 122 -12.26 -15.22 8.30
C PHE A 122 -12.18 -16.03 9.60
N LEU A 123 -11.27 -15.73 10.50
CA LEU A 123 -11.09 -16.47 11.76
C LEU A 123 -12.26 -16.25 12.74
N GLU A 124 -12.78 -15.03 12.83
CA GLU A 124 -13.94 -14.70 13.64
C GLU A 124 -15.18 -15.49 13.20
N GLN A 125 -15.38 -15.68 11.90
CA GLN A 125 -16.45 -16.55 11.37
C GLN A 125 -16.29 -18.00 11.77
N HIS A 126 -15.07 -18.44 12.14
CA HIS A 126 -14.78 -19.78 12.61
C HIS A 126 -14.64 -19.87 14.15
N GLY A 127 -15.05 -18.81 14.87
CA GLY A 127 -15.07 -18.79 16.33
C GLY A 127 -13.71 -18.60 17.00
N ILE A 128 -12.72 -18.08 16.28
CA ILE A 128 -11.39 -17.75 16.79
C ILE A 128 -11.30 -16.22 16.97
N GLU A 129 -11.04 -15.75 18.19
CA GLU A 129 -10.79 -14.33 18.44
C GLU A 129 -9.48 -13.91 17.77
N ALA A 130 -9.53 -12.96 16.85
CA ALA A 130 -8.36 -12.40 16.16
C ALA A 130 -8.16 -10.93 16.53
N LEU A 131 -7.12 -10.62 17.29
CA LEU A 131 -6.86 -9.28 17.83
C LEU A 131 -5.65 -8.63 17.17
N GLU A 132 -5.82 -7.39 16.70
CA GLU A 132 -4.71 -6.53 16.28
C GLU A 132 -3.90 -6.05 17.48
N ALA A 133 -2.61 -6.24 17.42
CA ALA A 133 -1.69 -5.91 18.50
C ALA A 133 -0.92 -4.60 18.28
N ASP A 134 -0.94 -4.03 17.08
CA ASP A 134 -0.44 -2.68 16.79
C ASP A 134 -1.47 -1.66 17.29
N LEU A 135 -1.06 -0.61 17.98
CA LEU A 135 -2.00 0.36 18.54
C LEU A 135 -2.87 1.03 17.49
N GLY A 136 -2.30 1.39 16.34
CA GLY A 136 -3.06 2.01 15.25
C GLY A 136 -4.05 1.04 14.61
N GLU A 137 -3.66 -0.22 14.43
CA GLU A 137 -4.52 -1.29 13.90
C GLU A 137 -5.59 -1.67 14.93
N TYR A 138 -5.25 -1.74 16.22
CA TYR A 138 -6.19 -1.96 17.30
C TYR A 138 -7.30 -0.89 17.36
N ILE A 139 -6.92 0.39 17.22
CA ILE A 139 -7.86 1.52 17.18
C ILE A 139 -8.88 1.34 16.04
N ILE A 140 -8.43 1.00 14.85
CA ILE A 140 -9.35 0.82 13.71
C ILE A 140 -10.17 -0.46 13.81
N GLN A 141 -9.61 -1.55 14.37
CA GLN A 141 -10.34 -2.79 14.60
C GLN A 141 -11.52 -2.59 15.57
N ILE A 142 -11.30 -1.89 16.69
CA ILE A 142 -12.36 -1.58 17.66
C ILE A 142 -13.50 -0.80 17.01
N ASP A 143 -13.18 0.05 16.04
CA ASP A 143 -14.19 0.88 15.35
C ASP A 143 -14.71 0.22 14.05
N HIS A 144 -14.30 -1.02 13.78
CA HIS A 144 -14.70 -1.81 12.60
C HIS A 144 -14.38 -1.10 11.27
N GLU A 145 -13.27 -0.39 11.22
CA GLU A 145 -12.81 0.34 10.05
C GLU A 145 -11.61 -0.37 9.38
N LEU A 146 -11.34 -0.01 8.13
CA LEU A 146 -10.14 -0.45 7.42
C LEU A 146 -8.97 0.51 7.67
N PRO A 147 -7.71 0.05 7.58
CA PRO A 147 -6.55 0.93 7.67
C PRO A 147 -6.54 1.97 6.55
N SER A 148 -6.33 3.23 6.92
CA SER A 148 -6.27 4.33 5.95
C SER A 148 -4.87 4.58 5.38
N HIS A 149 -3.83 4.05 6.04
CA HIS A 149 -2.42 4.16 5.63
C HIS A 149 -1.65 2.91 6.04
N ILE A 150 -0.67 2.47 5.24
CA ILE A 150 0.12 1.25 5.51
C ILE A 150 0.91 1.34 6.82
N ILE A 151 1.39 2.55 7.21
CA ILE A 151 2.24 2.75 8.39
C ILE A 151 1.49 3.44 9.54
N MET A 152 0.44 4.19 9.23
CA MET A 152 -0.34 4.98 10.18
C MET A 152 -1.83 4.67 9.99
N PRO A 153 -2.29 3.46 10.39
CA PRO A 153 -3.63 2.97 10.07
C PRO A 153 -4.76 3.94 10.45
N ALA A 154 -4.67 4.56 11.63
CA ALA A 154 -5.67 5.44 12.20
C ALA A 154 -5.48 6.95 11.87
N ILE A 155 -4.69 7.30 10.85
CA ILE A 155 -4.35 8.70 10.49
C ILE A 155 -5.58 9.61 10.26
N HIS A 156 -6.72 9.03 9.90
CA HIS A 156 -7.97 9.74 9.65
C HIS A 156 -8.69 10.19 10.93
N LYS A 157 -8.36 9.58 12.09
CA LYS A 157 -8.93 9.93 13.39
C LYS A 157 -8.16 11.07 14.07
N ASN A 158 -8.87 11.80 14.93
CA ASN A 158 -8.26 12.74 15.86
C ASN A 158 -8.25 12.16 17.29
N LYS A 159 -7.55 12.85 18.18
CA LYS A 159 -7.39 12.44 19.58
C LYS A 159 -8.73 12.31 20.30
N GLU A 160 -9.63 13.26 20.09
CA GLU A 160 -10.95 13.33 20.72
C GLU A 160 -11.84 12.14 20.31
N GLN A 161 -11.81 11.77 19.03
CA GLN A 161 -12.53 10.58 18.53
C GLN A 161 -12.00 9.29 19.16
N ILE A 162 -10.67 9.19 19.29
CA ILE A 162 -10.04 8.03 19.94
C ILE A 162 -10.40 7.97 21.42
N ALA A 163 -10.40 9.11 22.15
CA ALA A 163 -10.77 9.18 23.55
C ALA A 163 -12.22 8.73 23.79
N GLN A 164 -13.16 9.20 22.96
CA GLN A 164 -14.57 8.77 23.03
C GLN A 164 -14.72 7.27 22.76
N MET A 165 -14.02 6.75 21.76
CA MET A 165 -14.07 5.34 21.42
C MET A 165 -13.47 4.47 22.55
N PHE A 166 -12.36 4.86 23.16
CA PHE A 166 -11.76 4.15 24.29
C PHE A 166 -12.72 4.10 25.48
N HIS A 167 -13.35 5.23 25.82
CA HIS A 167 -14.35 5.26 26.87
C HIS A 167 -15.55 4.36 26.58
N GLN A 168 -16.03 4.32 25.34
CA GLN A 168 -17.22 3.54 25.00
C GLN A 168 -16.96 2.04 24.87
N LYS A 169 -15.78 1.64 24.35
CA LYS A 169 -15.54 0.28 23.86
C LYS A 169 -14.38 -0.46 24.57
N VAL A 170 -13.46 0.27 25.24
CA VAL A 170 -12.25 -0.32 25.83
C VAL A 170 -12.30 -0.29 27.35
N GLU A 171 -12.51 0.88 27.95
CA GLU A 171 -12.55 1.08 29.40
C GLU A 171 -13.66 2.06 29.77
N PRO A 172 -14.92 1.59 29.85
CA PRO A 172 -16.08 2.46 30.12
C PRO A 172 -16.07 3.15 31.49
N SER A 173 -15.26 2.66 32.44
CA SER A 173 -15.18 3.20 33.79
C SER A 173 -14.46 4.55 33.88
N VAL A 174 -13.63 4.90 32.86
CA VAL A 174 -12.79 6.08 32.91
C VAL A 174 -12.81 6.81 31.57
N PHE A 175 -13.04 8.12 31.61
CA PHE A 175 -12.85 8.98 30.44
C PHE A 175 -11.49 9.68 30.54
N VAL A 176 -10.66 9.50 29.53
CA VAL A 176 -9.30 10.09 29.45
C VAL A 176 -9.13 10.84 28.12
N GLU A 177 -8.47 11.98 28.19
CA GLU A 177 -8.21 12.81 27.00
C GLU A 177 -6.73 12.84 26.59
N SER A 178 -5.83 12.42 27.48
CA SER A 178 -4.39 12.44 27.17
C SER A 178 -4.00 11.20 26.35
N ALA A 179 -3.10 11.39 25.40
CA ALA A 179 -2.60 10.29 24.57
C ALA A 179 -1.81 9.27 25.40
N GLU A 180 -1.13 9.73 26.43
CA GLU A 180 -0.36 8.93 27.36
C GLU A 180 -1.26 7.98 28.17
N GLU A 181 -2.38 8.48 28.69
CA GLU A 181 -3.33 7.69 29.46
C GLU A 181 -4.06 6.68 28.57
N MET A 182 -4.51 7.08 27.37
CA MET A 182 -5.08 6.15 26.38
C MET A 182 -4.10 5.03 26.01
N THR A 183 -2.83 5.38 25.83
CA THR A 183 -1.77 4.41 25.54
C THR A 183 -1.54 3.46 26.74
N ALA A 184 -1.62 3.96 27.96
CA ALA A 184 -1.50 3.14 29.17
C ALA A 184 -2.67 2.14 29.30
N ILE A 185 -3.90 2.56 29.00
CA ILE A 185 -5.08 1.68 28.94
C ILE A 185 -4.87 0.58 27.88
N ALA A 186 -4.54 0.98 26.64
CA ALA A 186 -4.27 0.02 25.56
C ALA A 186 -3.18 -0.99 25.93
N ARG A 187 -2.06 -0.51 26.52
CA ARG A 187 -0.98 -1.36 27.03
C ARG A 187 -1.46 -2.39 28.03
N LYS A 188 -2.30 -1.99 28.99
CA LYS A 188 -2.85 -2.90 30.00
C LYS A 188 -3.73 -3.99 29.39
N VAL A 189 -4.58 -3.61 28.44
CA VAL A 189 -5.48 -4.55 27.75
C VAL A 189 -4.67 -5.49 26.85
N LEU A 190 -3.84 -4.95 25.94
CA LEU A 190 -3.07 -5.74 24.99
C LEU A 190 -2.07 -6.67 25.68
N ARG A 191 -1.43 -6.22 26.78
CA ARG A 191 -0.51 -7.07 27.55
C ARG A 191 -1.17 -8.35 28.06
N ARG A 192 -2.41 -8.26 28.56
CA ARG A 192 -3.17 -9.44 28.96
C ARG A 192 -3.44 -10.36 27.78
N LYS A 193 -3.85 -9.78 26.65
CA LYS A 193 -4.15 -10.53 25.43
C LYS A 193 -2.93 -11.25 24.87
N PHE A 194 -1.74 -10.65 24.90
CA PHE A 194 -0.51 -11.31 24.51
C PHE A 194 -0.18 -12.56 25.35
N TYR A 195 -0.39 -12.49 26.67
CA TYR A 195 -0.15 -13.64 27.57
C TYR A 195 -1.18 -14.76 27.41
N GLN A 196 -2.38 -14.44 26.98
CA GLN A 196 -3.49 -15.38 26.85
C GLN A 196 -3.61 -15.97 25.45
N ALA A 197 -2.93 -15.39 24.47
CA ALA A 197 -3.05 -15.81 23.07
C ALA A 197 -2.44 -17.20 22.84
N ASP A 198 -3.22 -18.03 22.13
CA ASP A 198 -2.79 -19.36 21.71
C ASP A 198 -1.83 -19.30 20.51
N ILE A 199 -2.05 -18.32 19.62
CA ILE A 199 -1.27 -18.13 18.40
C ILE A 199 -0.86 -16.66 18.27
N GLY A 200 0.41 -16.43 17.89
CA GLY A 200 0.90 -15.16 17.42
C GLY A 200 1.06 -15.18 15.90
N VAL A 201 0.56 -14.14 15.22
CA VAL A 201 0.70 -13.97 13.77
C VAL A 201 1.55 -12.75 13.47
N SER A 202 2.50 -12.89 12.56
CA SER A 202 3.28 -11.75 12.07
C SER A 202 3.40 -11.74 10.56
N GLY A 203 3.68 -10.56 9.99
CA GLY A 203 4.20 -10.45 8.65
C GLY A 203 5.71 -10.75 8.60
N VAL A 204 6.25 -10.76 7.39
CA VAL A 204 7.69 -10.84 7.12
C VAL A 204 8.08 -9.67 6.23
N ASN A 205 9.03 -8.84 6.70
CA ASN A 205 9.57 -7.76 5.88
C ASN A 205 10.56 -8.29 4.86
N PHE A 206 11.48 -9.16 5.30
CA PHE A 206 12.46 -9.85 4.45
C PHE A 206 12.63 -11.29 4.93
N ALA A 207 12.73 -12.24 4.00
CA ALA A 207 13.06 -13.63 4.30
C ALA A 207 14.41 -13.96 3.66
N VAL A 208 15.40 -14.33 4.46
CA VAL A 208 16.78 -14.57 4.01
C VAL A 208 16.91 -16.03 3.58
N ALA A 209 17.08 -16.28 2.28
CA ALA A 209 17.16 -17.63 1.73
C ALA A 209 18.37 -18.40 2.25
N GLU A 210 19.54 -17.75 2.34
CA GLU A 210 20.81 -18.31 2.81
C GLU A 210 20.69 -18.97 4.19
N THR A 211 19.95 -18.34 5.11
CA THR A 211 19.90 -18.75 6.52
C THR A 211 18.56 -19.33 6.97
N GLY A 212 17.51 -19.20 6.17
CA GLY A 212 16.14 -19.51 6.58
C GLY A 212 15.61 -18.59 7.67
N THR A 213 16.04 -17.31 7.67
CA THR A 213 15.70 -16.33 8.70
C THR A 213 14.58 -15.41 8.24
N LEU A 214 13.56 -15.24 9.07
CA LEU A 214 12.45 -14.33 8.85
C LEU A 214 12.69 -13.03 9.61
N CYS A 215 12.71 -11.90 8.90
CA CYS A 215 13.01 -10.60 9.46
C CYS A 215 11.73 -9.76 9.63
N LEU A 216 11.52 -9.22 10.83
CA LEU A 216 10.40 -8.35 11.18
C LEU A 216 10.89 -7.02 11.75
N VAL A 217 10.42 -5.92 11.17
CA VAL A 217 10.75 -4.54 11.55
C VAL A 217 9.60 -3.93 12.33
N GLU A 218 9.88 -3.32 13.48
CA GLU A 218 8.86 -2.68 14.31
C GLU A 218 9.41 -1.61 15.25
N ASN A 219 8.52 -0.80 15.85
CA ASN A 219 8.91 0.25 16.80
C ASN A 219 8.26 0.13 18.19
N GLU A 220 7.24 -0.71 18.35
CA GLU A 220 6.40 -0.76 19.56
C GLU A 220 6.66 -1.97 20.46
N GLY A 221 7.35 -2.99 19.95
CA GLY A 221 7.57 -4.27 20.64
C GLY A 221 6.40 -5.26 20.53
N ASN A 222 5.30 -4.88 19.92
CA ASN A 222 4.12 -5.72 19.71
C ASN A 222 4.37 -6.89 18.76
N GLY A 223 5.10 -6.67 17.67
CA GLY A 223 5.52 -7.74 16.76
C GLY A 223 6.41 -8.75 17.48
N ARG A 224 7.35 -8.28 18.30
CA ARG A 224 8.18 -9.15 19.14
C ARG A 224 7.32 -9.99 20.10
N PHE A 225 6.30 -9.41 20.71
CA PHE A 225 5.40 -10.16 21.58
C PHE A 225 4.57 -11.20 20.80
N CYS A 226 4.10 -10.88 19.60
CA CYS A 226 3.43 -11.87 18.74
C CYS A 226 4.34 -13.06 18.40
N THR A 227 5.63 -12.85 18.25
CA THR A 227 6.59 -13.86 17.83
C THR A 227 7.29 -14.61 18.97
N THR A 228 7.05 -14.22 20.24
CA THR A 228 7.76 -14.81 21.39
C THR A 228 6.87 -15.32 22.51
N LEU A 229 5.73 -14.71 22.79
CA LEU A 229 4.87 -15.09 23.93
C LEU A 229 3.93 -16.26 23.63
N PRO A 230 3.19 -16.26 22.52
CA PRO A 230 2.31 -17.40 22.19
C PRO A 230 3.12 -18.68 21.92
N PRO A 231 2.58 -19.85 22.29
CA PRO A 231 3.27 -21.13 22.05
C PRO A 231 3.39 -21.51 20.58
N VAL A 232 2.60 -20.89 19.72
CA VAL A 232 2.58 -21.08 18.26
C VAL A 232 2.78 -19.73 17.57
N HIS A 233 3.67 -19.67 16.60
CA HIS A 233 3.87 -18.50 15.74
C HIS A 233 3.60 -18.86 14.28
N VAL A 234 2.77 -18.07 13.60
CA VAL A 234 2.49 -18.16 12.16
C VAL A 234 3.00 -16.90 11.47
N ALA A 235 4.01 -17.05 10.64
CA ALA A 235 4.56 -15.98 9.80
C ALA A 235 3.89 -16.02 8.41
N LEU A 236 3.37 -14.88 7.95
CA LEU A 236 2.72 -14.73 6.66
C LEU A 236 3.58 -13.87 5.74
N MET A 237 3.93 -14.36 4.56
CA MET A 237 4.70 -13.59 3.60
C MET A 237 4.21 -13.75 2.17
N GLY A 238 4.24 -12.68 1.38
CA GLY A 238 4.21 -12.82 -0.08
C GLY A 238 5.55 -13.37 -0.59
N ILE A 239 5.52 -14.23 -1.59
CA ILE A 239 6.72 -14.88 -2.14
C ILE A 239 7.81 -13.88 -2.57
N GLU A 240 7.43 -12.66 -2.91
CA GLU A 240 8.34 -11.58 -3.29
C GLU A 240 9.23 -11.06 -2.15
N LYS A 241 9.01 -11.48 -0.89
CA LYS A 241 9.75 -10.96 0.28
C LYS A 241 11.13 -11.59 0.47
N VAL A 242 11.47 -12.60 -0.31
CA VAL A 242 12.76 -13.26 -0.24
C VAL A 242 13.90 -12.33 -0.66
N VAL A 243 15.03 -12.44 0.03
CA VAL A 243 16.35 -11.90 -0.29
C VAL A 243 17.37 -13.01 -0.27
N GLU A 244 18.48 -12.87 -1.00
CA GLU A 244 19.45 -13.96 -1.16
C GLU A 244 20.23 -14.18 0.12
N ARG A 245 20.87 -13.12 0.66
CA ARG A 245 21.84 -13.17 1.75
C ARG A 245 21.43 -12.28 2.92
N LEU A 246 22.02 -12.56 4.07
CA LEU A 246 21.82 -11.72 5.25
C LEU A 246 22.37 -10.30 5.04
N GLU A 247 23.47 -10.15 4.33
CA GLU A 247 24.06 -8.86 3.99
C GLU A 247 23.21 -7.96 3.08
N ASP A 248 22.20 -8.52 2.42
CA ASP A 248 21.21 -7.78 1.62
C ASP A 248 20.23 -6.99 2.48
N VAL A 249 20.07 -7.36 3.74
CA VAL A 249 19.03 -6.80 4.62
C VAL A 249 19.38 -5.39 5.12
N PRO A 250 20.59 -5.06 5.60
CA PRO A 250 20.91 -3.73 6.15
C PRO A 250 20.60 -2.56 5.19
N PRO A 251 20.98 -2.57 3.91
CA PRO A 251 20.63 -1.48 2.99
C PRO A 251 19.13 -1.36 2.77
N LEU A 252 18.41 -2.48 2.67
CA LEU A 252 16.93 -2.46 2.52
C LEU A 252 16.26 -1.97 3.80
N LEU A 253 16.74 -2.35 4.97
CA LEU A 253 16.25 -1.88 6.27
C LEU A 253 16.45 -0.37 6.41
N SER A 254 17.63 0.15 6.06
CA SER A 254 17.93 1.58 6.06
C SER A 254 16.97 2.36 5.15
N LEU A 255 16.69 1.86 3.95
CA LEU A 255 15.71 2.45 3.03
C LEU A 255 14.28 2.37 3.59
N LEU A 256 13.91 1.25 4.20
CA LEU A 256 12.56 1.03 4.72
C LEU A 256 12.20 2.06 5.80
N THR A 257 13.07 2.26 6.80
CA THR A 257 12.82 3.13 7.95
C THR A 257 12.89 4.61 7.59
N ARG A 258 13.83 5.00 6.75
CA ARG A 258 14.05 6.41 6.36
C ARG A 258 13.01 6.93 5.36
N SER A 259 12.51 6.07 4.47
CA SER A 259 11.79 6.53 3.26
C SER A 259 10.44 7.18 3.54
N ALA A 260 9.66 6.72 4.50
CA ALA A 260 8.35 7.31 4.78
C ALA A 260 8.30 8.07 6.10
N THR A 261 8.88 7.52 7.16
CA THR A 261 8.79 8.09 8.51
C THR A 261 9.97 8.98 8.87
N GLY A 262 11.05 8.95 8.07
CA GLY A 262 12.27 9.68 8.36
C GLY A 262 12.97 9.18 9.62
N GLN A 263 12.82 7.90 9.97
CA GLN A 263 13.52 7.28 11.09
C GLN A 263 14.89 6.79 10.62
N ALA A 264 15.95 7.28 11.24
CA ALA A 264 17.31 6.84 10.92
C ALA A 264 17.50 5.34 11.19
N ILE A 265 16.85 4.82 12.23
CA ILE A 265 16.91 3.43 12.67
C ILE A 265 15.55 2.99 13.22
N THR A 266 15.23 1.69 13.12
CA THR A 266 14.08 1.09 13.80
C THR A 266 14.39 0.82 15.26
N THR A 267 13.36 0.76 16.13
CA THR A 267 13.54 0.41 17.54
C THR A 267 13.88 -1.07 17.71
N TYR A 268 13.19 -1.94 16.97
CA TYR A 268 13.40 -3.39 17.00
C TYR A 268 13.55 -3.94 15.60
N PHE A 269 14.51 -4.83 15.44
CA PHE A 269 14.68 -5.67 14.29
C PHE A 269 14.75 -7.12 14.76
N ASN A 270 13.67 -7.86 14.55
CA ASN A 270 13.54 -9.24 15.00
C ASN A 270 13.97 -10.18 13.88
N MET A 271 14.82 -11.15 14.21
CA MET A 271 15.28 -12.20 13.31
C MET A 271 14.85 -13.55 13.89
N ILE A 272 13.94 -14.21 13.20
CA ILE A 272 13.31 -15.46 13.63
C ILE A 272 13.87 -16.58 12.76
N THR A 273 14.64 -17.48 13.35
CA THR A 273 15.36 -18.52 12.60
C THR A 273 14.85 -19.92 12.93
N SER A 274 14.31 -20.14 14.12
CA SER A 274 13.85 -21.46 14.58
C SER A 274 12.73 -21.34 15.62
N PRO A 275 11.97 -22.41 15.86
CA PRO A 275 11.22 -22.58 17.10
C PRO A 275 12.14 -22.58 18.31
N ARG A 276 11.57 -22.44 19.50
CA ARG A 276 12.27 -22.54 20.78
C ARG A 276 12.94 -23.91 20.90
N LYS A 277 14.25 -23.90 21.23
CA LYS A 277 15.04 -25.11 21.47
C LYS A 277 14.93 -25.57 22.92
N ASP A 278 15.27 -26.81 23.17
CA ASP A 278 15.30 -27.36 24.52
C ASP A 278 16.26 -26.55 25.39
N GLY A 279 15.80 -26.17 26.58
CA GLY A 279 16.54 -25.33 27.53
C GLY A 279 16.38 -23.83 27.36
N GLU A 280 15.77 -23.36 26.28
CA GLU A 280 15.42 -21.93 26.11
C GLU A 280 14.17 -21.59 26.93
N LYS A 281 14.15 -20.38 27.53
CA LYS A 281 13.09 -19.96 28.46
C LYS A 281 11.82 -19.49 27.75
N ASP A 282 11.96 -18.82 26.61
CA ASP A 282 10.88 -18.16 25.88
C ASP A 282 10.96 -18.46 24.37
N GLY A 283 9.95 -18.04 23.63
CA GLY A 283 9.77 -18.32 22.22
C GLY A 283 8.70 -19.40 21.93
N PRO A 284 8.15 -19.42 20.73
CA PRO A 284 7.13 -20.36 20.32
C PRO A 284 7.69 -21.79 20.20
N LYS A 285 6.91 -22.77 20.63
CA LYS A 285 7.24 -24.20 20.44
C LYS A 285 7.15 -24.63 18.99
N ASN A 286 6.24 -23.99 18.24
CA ASN A 286 6.01 -24.26 16.84
C ASN A 286 6.04 -22.97 16.05
N VAL A 287 6.76 -22.97 14.94
CA VAL A 287 6.82 -21.86 13.99
C VAL A 287 6.39 -22.34 12.62
N TYR A 288 5.46 -21.65 12.03
CA TYR A 288 4.91 -21.89 10.71
C TYR A 288 5.21 -20.72 9.77
N LEU A 289 5.60 -21.00 8.55
CA LEU A 289 5.73 -20.01 7.49
C LEU A 289 4.74 -20.34 6.38
N ILE A 290 3.83 -19.41 6.07
CA ILE A 290 2.93 -19.52 4.92
C ILE A 290 3.39 -18.54 3.85
N MET A 291 3.82 -19.06 2.71
CA MET A 291 4.24 -18.30 1.53
C MET A 291 3.06 -18.18 0.57
N LEU A 292 2.60 -16.94 0.35
CA LEU A 292 1.42 -16.62 -0.45
C LEU A 292 1.82 -16.09 -1.84
N ASP A 293 1.30 -16.72 -2.89
CA ASP A 293 1.40 -16.23 -4.26
C ASP A 293 0.39 -15.10 -4.55
N ASN A 294 -0.88 -15.38 -4.55
CA ASN A 294 -1.98 -14.44 -4.83
C ASN A 294 -1.70 -13.55 -6.04
N GLY A 295 -1.30 -14.16 -7.17
CA GLY A 295 -1.03 -13.50 -8.44
C GLY A 295 0.38 -12.90 -8.59
N ARG A 296 1.29 -13.10 -7.64
CA ARG A 296 2.67 -12.61 -7.72
C ARG A 296 3.47 -13.31 -8.80
N THR A 297 3.27 -14.60 -8.99
CA THR A 297 3.87 -15.37 -10.10
C THR A 297 3.44 -14.82 -11.46
N GLN A 298 2.16 -14.43 -11.60
CA GLN A 298 1.68 -13.80 -12.83
C GLN A 298 2.34 -12.43 -13.07
N MET A 299 2.49 -11.61 -12.02
CA MET A 299 3.23 -10.34 -12.12
C MET A 299 4.68 -10.58 -12.51
N HIS A 300 5.31 -11.61 -11.92
CA HIS A 300 6.71 -11.95 -12.17
C HIS A 300 6.97 -12.37 -13.62
N SER A 301 6.01 -12.96 -14.31
CA SER A 301 6.13 -13.41 -15.71
C SER A 301 6.23 -12.26 -16.73
N ASP A 302 5.73 -11.06 -16.40
CA ASP A 302 5.82 -9.88 -17.28
C ASP A 302 6.98 -8.98 -16.88
N LYS A 303 7.82 -8.60 -17.85
CA LYS A 303 9.05 -7.83 -17.60
C LYS A 303 8.80 -6.47 -16.91
N LEU A 304 7.71 -5.77 -17.24
CA LEU A 304 7.39 -4.46 -16.64
C LEU A 304 6.58 -4.63 -15.36
N LEU A 305 5.59 -5.51 -15.36
CA LEU A 305 4.70 -5.70 -14.20
C LEU A 305 5.45 -6.31 -13.01
N ARG A 306 6.48 -7.13 -13.25
CA ARG A 306 7.40 -7.66 -12.23
C ARG A 306 8.02 -6.59 -11.35
N GLU A 307 8.28 -5.40 -11.89
CA GLU A 307 8.84 -4.28 -11.13
C GLU A 307 7.96 -3.87 -9.93
N THR A 308 6.66 -4.19 -9.97
CA THR A 308 5.76 -4.00 -8.81
C THR A 308 6.20 -4.80 -7.58
N LEU A 309 6.82 -5.97 -7.79
CA LEU A 309 7.28 -6.89 -6.74
C LEU A 309 8.58 -6.43 -6.03
N LEU A 310 9.27 -5.43 -6.58
CA LEU A 310 10.40 -4.78 -5.89
C LEU A 310 9.98 -4.12 -4.57
N CYS A 311 8.69 -3.83 -4.41
CA CYS A 311 8.16 -3.02 -3.32
C CYS A 311 8.48 -3.58 -1.94
N ILE A 312 9.20 -2.77 -1.13
CA ILE A 312 9.51 -3.08 0.28
C ILE A 312 8.42 -2.62 1.27
N ARG A 313 7.30 -2.09 0.79
CA ARG A 313 6.15 -1.60 1.58
C ARG A 313 6.48 -0.42 2.52
N CYS A 314 7.44 0.42 2.17
CA CYS A 314 7.86 1.57 3.00
C CYS A 314 6.80 2.69 3.13
N GLY A 315 5.84 2.82 2.19
CA GLY A 315 4.80 3.87 2.24
C GLY A 315 5.19 5.24 1.69
N ALA A 316 6.45 5.50 1.32
CA ALA A 316 6.92 6.81 0.88
C ALA A 316 6.13 7.39 -0.31
N CYS A 317 5.77 6.57 -1.28
CA CYS A 317 4.98 6.99 -2.44
C CYS A 317 3.60 7.54 -2.06
N MET A 318 3.01 7.08 -0.95
CA MET A 318 1.72 7.55 -0.45
C MET A 318 1.85 8.99 0.09
N ASN A 319 2.89 9.26 0.87
CA ASN A 319 3.13 10.57 1.47
C ASN A 319 3.29 11.69 0.42
N HIS A 320 3.81 11.36 -0.76
CA HIS A 320 4.08 12.31 -1.84
C HIS A 320 2.99 12.32 -2.94
N CYS A 321 1.96 11.48 -2.83
CA CYS A 321 0.92 11.40 -3.86
C CYS A 321 -0.13 12.52 -3.72
N PRO A 322 -0.28 13.43 -4.71
CA PRO A 322 -1.25 14.52 -4.64
C PRO A 322 -2.72 14.05 -4.64
N VAL A 323 -2.98 12.83 -5.08
CA VAL A 323 -4.32 12.23 -5.00
C VAL A 323 -4.56 11.66 -3.61
N TYR A 324 -3.67 10.76 -3.15
CA TYR A 324 -3.82 10.09 -1.86
C TYR A 324 -3.88 11.07 -0.67
N THR A 325 -3.01 12.08 -0.65
CA THR A 325 -2.98 13.09 0.42
C THR A 325 -4.25 13.94 0.54
N ARG A 326 -5.15 13.87 -0.45
CA ARG A 326 -6.41 14.62 -0.47
C ARG A 326 -7.63 13.79 -0.15
N ILE A 327 -7.64 12.50 -0.52
CA ILE A 327 -8.81 11.63 -0.37
C ILE A 327 -8.61 10.54 0.69
N GLY A 328 -7.39 10.37 1.20
CA GLY A 328 -7.06 9.31 2.18
C GLY A 328 -7.12 7.90 1.59
N GLY A 329 -6.93 6.90 2.46
CA GLY A 329 -6.88 5.49 2.07
C GLY A 329 -8.26 4.87 1.85
N HIS A 330 -9.25 5.23 2.68
CA HIS A 330 -10.58 4.62 2.64
C HIS A 330 -11.27 4.77 1.28
N ALA A 331 -11.07 5.90 0.60
CA ALA A 331 -11.64 6.11 -0.73
C ALA A 331 -11.19 5.07 -1.76
N TYR A 332 -10.07 4.40 -1.55
CA TYR A 332 -9.58 3.34 -2.44
C TYR A 332 -10.30 2.00 -2.22
N SER A 333 -10.86 1.77 -1.02
CA SER A 333 -11.52 0.52 -0.61
C SER A 333 -10.66 -0.72 -0.86
N THR A 334 -9.35 -0.61 -0.63
CA THR A 334 -8.36 -1.68 -0.86
C THR A 334 -7.34 -1.73 0.26
N THR A 335 -6.78 -2.90 0.51
CA THR A 335 -5.68 -3.12 1.46
C THR A 335 -4.47 -2.24 1.16
N TYR A 336 -4.18 -2.04 -0.12
CA TYR A 336 -3.06 -1.22 -0.58
C TYR A 336 -3.58 0.07 -1.25
N PRO A 337 -3.72 1.19 -0.52
CA PRO A 337 -4.09 2.47 -1.13
C PRO A 337 -2.87 3.19 -1.73
N GLY A 338 -3.12 4.33 -2.38
CA GLY A 338 -2.06 5.18 -2.93
C GLY A 338 -1.37 4.61 -4.17
N PRO A 339 -0.19 5.14 -4.56
CA PRO A 339 0.44 4.80 -5.83
C PRO A 339 0.78 3.32 -6.00
N ILE A 340 1.33 2.68 -4.95
CA ILE A 340 1.64 1.25 -5.02
C ILE A 340 0.36 0.41 -5.18
N GLY A 341 -0.73 0.75 -4.49
CA GLY A 341 -2.00 0.05 -4.60
C GLY A 341 -2.64 0.21 -5.97
N LYS A 342 -2.43 1.36 -6.64
CA LYS A 342 -2.95 1.60 -7.99
C LYS A 342 -2.33 0.69 -9.05
N ILE A 343 -1.15 0.17 -8.81
CA ILE A 343 -0.50 -0.79 -9.70
C ILE A 343 -0.64 -2.24 -9.20
N LEU A 344 -0.55 -2.47 -7.89
CA LEU A 344 -0.59 -3.80 -7.29
C LEU A 344 -2.01 -4.40 -7.32
N THR A 345 -3.01 -3.67 -6.83
CA THR A 345 -4.38 -4.18 -6.68
C THR A 345 -5.03 -4.60 -8.02
N PRO A 346 -4.90 -3.83 -9.12
CA PRO A 346 -5.40 -4.29 -10.42
C PRO A 346 -4.74 -5.57 -10.95
N GLN A 347 -3.47 -5.78 -10.62
CA GLN A 347 -2.75 -7.01 -11.00
C GLN A 347 -3.20 -8.22 -10.18
N MET A 348 -3.55 -8.03 -8.90
CA MET A 348 -4.01 -9.10 -8.01
C MET A 348 -5.49 -9.44 -8.21
N LYS A 349 -6.35 -8.41 -8.33
CA LYS A 349 -7.82 -8.56 -8.36
C LYS A 349 -8.41 -8.51 -9.77
N GLY A 350 -7.58 -8.27 -10.79
CA GLY A 350 -7.97 -8.14 -12.18
C GLY A 350 -8.41 -6.72 -12.57
N LEU A 351 -8.13 -6.34 -13.83
CA LEU A 351 -8.45 -5.03 -14.39
C LEU A 351 -9.95 -4.74 -14.44
N HIS A 352 -10.77 -5.77 -14.62
CA HIS A 352 -12.23 -5.64 -14.66
C HIS A 352 -12.83 -5.19 -13.31
N LYS A 353 -12.20 -5.56 -12.18
CA LYS A 353 -12.64 -5.19 -10.83
C LYS A 353 -11.96 -3.91 -10.33
N ALA A 354 -10.63 -3.81 -10.51
CA ALA A 354 -9.82 -2.78 -9.87
C ALA A 354 -9.09 -1.84 -10.84
N GLY A 355 -9.28 -1.98 -12.16
CA GLY A 355 -8.59 -1.17 -13.17
C GLY A 355 -8.86 0.33 -13.08
N TYR A 356 -9.95 0.76 -12.43
CA TYR A 356 -10.23 2.18 -12.17
C TYR A 356 -9.17 2.84 -11.26
N LEU A 357 -8.48 2.06 -10.44
CA LEU A 357 -7.42 2.58 -9.57
C LEU A 357 -6.24 3.14 -10.37
N ALA A 358 -5.92 2.55 -11.52
CA ALA A 358 -4.88 3.06 -12.41
C ALA A 358 -5.21 4.47 -12.94
N ASP A 359 -6.52 4.81 -13.09
CA ASP A 359 -6.95 6.15 -13.52
C ASP A 359 -6.83 7.21 -12.42
N ALA A 360 -6.78 6.80 -11.16
CA ALA A 360 -6.69 7.67 -9.99
C ALA A 360 -5.29 8.30 -9.81
N SER A 361 -4.61 8.64 -10.90
CA SER A 361 -3.26 9.21 -10.90
C SER A 361 -3.14 10.40 -11.85
N SER A 362 -2.46 11.46 -11.41
CA SER A 362 -2.07 12.61 -12.24
C SER A 362 -0.82 12.35 -13.09
N LEU A 363 -0.15 11.20 -12.93
CA LEU A 363 1.12 10.86 -13.59
C LEU A 363 2.25 11.89 -13.34
N CYS A 364 2.23 12.59 -12.19
CA CYS A 364 3.20 13.65 -11.87
C CYS A 364 4.63 13.15 -11.59
N GLY A 365 4.85 11.84 -11.47
CA GLY A 365 6.18 11.26 -11.22
C GLY A 365 6.65 11.22 -9.76
N ALA A 366 6.07 11.99 -8.85
CA ALA A 366 6.55 12.10 -7.46
C ALA A 366 6.71 10.73 -6.75
N CYS A 367 5.85 9.76 -7.04
CA CYS A 367 5.95 8.42 -6.47
C CYS A 367 7.14 7.62 -7.01
N VAL A 368 7.61 7.90 -8.23
CA VAL A 368 8.82 7.29 -8.82
C VAL A 368 10.07 7.90 -8.21
N GLU A 369 10.09 9.24 -8.07
CA GLU A 369 11.24 9.97 -7.51
C GLU A 369 11.55 9.54 -6.08
N VAL A 370 10.53 9.36 -5.25
CA VAL A 370 10.73 9.01 -3.83
C VAL A 370 10.86 7.51 -3.59
N CYS A 371 10.62 6.66 -4.59
CA CYS A 371 10.66 5.22 -4.41
C CYS A 371 12.09 4.74 -4.09
N PRO A 372 12.32 4.11 -2.92
CA PRO A 372 13.67 3.70 -2.53
C PRO A 372 14.22 2.51 -3.34
N VAL A 373 13.35 1.81 -4.06
CA VAL A 373 13.70 0.67 -4.93
C VAL A 373 13.34 0.94 -6.39
N LYS A 374 13.15 2.20 -6.77
CA LYS A 374 13.04 2.70 -8.14
C LYS A 374 11.94 2.06 -8.99
N ILE A 375 10.80 1.69 -8.41
CA ILE A 375 9.68 1.14 -9.18
C ILE A 375 9.17 2.15 -10.20
N PRO A 376 9.05 1.81 -11.50
CA PRO A 376 8.56 2.70 -12.54
C PRO A 376 7.01 2.81 -12.52
N ILE A 377 6.47 3.32 -11.39
CA ILE A 377 5.02 3.31 -11.10
C ILE A 377 4.21 3.97 -12.22
N THR A 378 4.72 5.06 -12.80
CA THR A 378 4.01 5.79 -13.88
C THR A 378 3.93 5.00 -15.16
N GLU A 379 4.97 4.27 -15.53
CA GLU A 379 5.00 3.40 -16.71
C GLU A 379 4.04 2.22 -16.54
N ILE A 380 4.07 1.58 -15.36
CA ILE A 380 3.14 0.49 -15.03
C ILE A 380 1.68 1.00 -15.08
N LEU A 381 1.40 2.20 -14.55
CA LEU A 381 0.07 2.80 -14.65
C LEU A 381 -0.39 2.99 -16.09
N LEU A 382 0.49 3.47 -16.97
CA LEU A 382 0.19 3.62 -18.40
C LEU A 382 -0.09 2.27 -19.06
N ARG A 383 0.70 1.24 -18.74
CA ARG A 383 0.50 -0.13 -19.23
C ARG A 383 -0.87 -0.68 -18.80
N LEU A 384 -1.22 -0.55 -17.50
CA LEU A 384 -2.49 -1.03 -16.97
C LEU A 384 -3.70 -0.28 -17.57
N ARG A 385 -3.56 1.04 -17.80
CA ARG A 385 -4.58 1.84 -18.50
C ARG A 385 -4.79 1.35 -19.95
N HIS A 386 -3.71 1.06 -20.64
CA HIS A 386 -3.76 0.53 -22.01
C HIS A 386 -4.44 -0.84 -22.07
N GLN A 387 -4.01 -1.79 -21.25
CA GLN A 387 -4.63 -3.11 -21.16
C GLN A 387 -6.13 -3.04 -20.81
N LYS A 388 -6.51 -2.15 -19.90
CA LYS A 388 -7.92 -1.94 -19.55
C LYS A 388 -8.75 -1.44 -20.75
N GLU A 389 -8.20 -0.62 -21.62
CA GLU A 389 -8.90 -0.14 -22.82
C GLU A 389 -8.92 -1.21 -23.93
N GLU A 390 -7.87 -2.02 -24.06
CA GLU A 390 -7.85 -3.20 -24.96
C GLU A 390 -8.93 -4.22 -24.57
N ASP A 391 -9.05 -4.53 -23.27
CA ASP A 391 -10.10 -5.43 -22.77
C ASP A 391 -11.51 -4.91 -23.11
N LYS A 392 -11.72 -3.58 -23.09
CA LYS A 392 -13.00 -2.97 -23.50
C LYS A 392 -13.24 -3.05 -25.00
N SER A 393 -12.19 -3.00 -25.81
CA SER A 393 -12.33 -3.08 -27.27
C SER A 393 -12.80 -4.45 -27.75
N ASN A 394 -12.61 -5.48 -26.93
CA ASN A 394 -13.04 -6.86 -27.16
C ASN A 394 -14.52 -7.10 -26.76
N ILE A 395 -15.24 -6.07 -26.28
CA ILE A 395 -16.67 -6.17 -25.96
C ILE A 395 -17.48 -6.22 -27.28
N PRO A 396 -18.36 -7.23 -27.46
CA PRO A 396 -19.19 -7.30 -28.66
C PRO A 396 -19.99 -6.01 -28.91
N LEU A 397 -20.01 -5.53 -30.16
CA LEU A 397 -20.69 -4.30 -30.56
C LEU A 397 -22.22 -4.29 -30.26
N THR A 398 -22.79 -5.46 -30.03
CA THR A 398 -24.19 -5.65 -29.66
C THR A 398 -24.52 -5.34 -28.20
N SER A 399 -23.52 -5.10 -27.36
CA SER A 399 -23.79 -4.83 -25.94
C SER A 399 -24.10 -3.34 -25.68
N PRO A 400 -24.99 -2.99 -24.72
CA PRO A 400 -25.26 -1.60 -24.33
C PRO A 400 -24.03 -0.83 -23.87
N LYS A 401 -22.96 -1.56 -23.43
CA LYS A 401 -21.67 -0.98 -23.06
C LYS A 401 -20.85 -0.52 -24.26
N ALA A 402 -21.04 -1.13 -25.44
CA ALA A 402 -20.33 -0.75 -26.67
C ALA A 402 -20.71 0.65 -27.16
N TRP A 403 -21.95 1.08 -26.97
CA TRP A 403 -22.40 2.41 -27.37
C TRP A 403 -21.72 3.54 -26.57
N LYS A 404 -21.52 3.36 -25.26
CA LYS A 404 -20.76 4.30 -24.43
C LYS A 404 -19.27 4.32 -24.78
N ALA A 405 -18.70 3.18 -25.17
CA ALA A 405 -17.33 3.09 -25.67
C ALA A 405 -17.15 3.79 -27.01
N GLY A 406 -18.13 3.68 -27.92
CA GLY A 406 -18.14 4.35 -29.25
C GLY A 406 -18.12 5.87 -29.16
N ALA A 407 -18.92 6.46 -28.25
CA ALA A 407 -18.92 7.91 -28.03
C ALA A 407 -17.58 8.42 -27.46
N GLY A 408 -16.95 7.66 -26.55
CA GLY A 408 -15.60 7.95 -26.06
C GLY A 408 -14.54 7.92 -27.16
N ASN A 409 -14.60 6.94 -28.06
CA ASN A 409 -13.69 6.82 -29.19
C ASN A 409 -13.79 8.01 -30.18
N LEU A 410 -14.98 8.57 -30.37
CA LEU A 410 -15.16 9.77 -31.21
C LEU A 410 -14.48 11.00 -30.59
N VAL A 411 -14.61 11.20 -29.30
CA VAL A 411 -13.93 12.27 -28.55
C VAL A 411 -12.41 12.14 -28.67
N TRP A 412 -11.89 10.92 -28.47
CA TRP A 412 -10.46 10.67 -28.58
C TRP A 412 -9.93 10.79 -30.01
N LYS A 413 -10.68 10.38 -31.01
CA LYS A 413 -10.34 10.62 -32.42
C LYS A 413 -10.31 12.11 -32.73
N GLY A 414 -11.28 12.88 -32.27
CA GLY A 414 -11.31 14.34 -32.44
C GLY A 414 -10.13 15.01 -31.73
N TRP A 415 -9.80 14.58 -30.49
CA TRP A 415 -8.63 15.04 -29.75
C TRP A 415 -7.33 14.73 -30.52
N LYS A 416 -7.13 13.47 -30.95
CA LYS A 416 -5.99 13.05 -31.75
C LYS A 416 -5.84 13.92 -33.00
N THR A 417 -6.90 14.15 -33.76
CA THR A 417 -6.86 14.96 -34.98
C THR A 417 -6.40 16.40 -34.69
N VAL A 418 -6.90 17.00 -33.61
CA VAL A 418 -6.49 18.35 -33.22
C VAL A 418 -5.02 18.41 -32.82
N PHE A 419 -4.56 17.46 -31.99
CA PHE A 419 -3.22 17.50 -31.41
C PHE A 419 -2.13 16.92 -32.32
N SER A 420 -2.49 16.13 -33.34
CA SER A 420 -1.53 15.64 -34.35
C SER A 420 -1.39 16.57 -35.57
N ASN A 421 -2.22 17.62 -35.65
CA ASN A 421 -2.12 18.60 -36.75
C ASN A 421 -1.71 19.97 -36.20
N PRO A 422 -0.49 20.48 -36.54
CA PRO A 422 0.02 21.74 -36.01
C PRO A 422 -0.87 22.95 -36.31
N GLY A 423 -1.50 22.99 -37.47
CA GLY A 423 -2.39 24.07 -37.88
C GLY A 423 -3.68 24.10 -37.05
N MET A 424 -4.32 22.93 -36.87
CA MET A 424 -5.51 22.80 -36.03
C MET A 424 -5.20 23.07 -34.55
N TYR A 425 -4.06 22.63 -34.04
CA TYR A 425 -3.64 22.92 -32.68
C TYR A 425 -3.45 24.43 -32.45
N ARG A 426 -2.76 25.12 -33.38
CA ARG A 426 -2.58 26.58 -33.30
C ARG A 426 -3.90 27.33 -33.32
N LEU A 427 -4.82 26.96 -34.23
CA LEU A 427 -6.12 27.61 -34.32
C LEU A 427 -6.97 27.40 -33.07
N LYS A 428 -7.01 26.17 -32.53
CA LYS A 428 -7.75 25.87 -31.30
C LYS A 428 -7.13 26.51 -30.06
N SER A 429 -5.80 26.55 -29.96
CA SER A 429 -5.11 27.19 -28.83
C SER A 429 -5.32 28.71 -28.81
N LEU A 430 -5.39 29.35 -29.99
CA LEU A 430 -5.78 30.75 -30.11
C LEU A 430 -7.22 31.01 -29.65
N GLY A 431 -8.15 30.14 -30.06
CA GLY A 431 -9.54 30.20 -29.62
C GLY A 431 -9.70 30.07 -28.11
N ILE A 432 -8.97 29.12 -27.50
CA ILE A 432 -8.97 28.94 -26.04
C ILE A 432 -8.38 30.15 -25.32
N ALA A 433 -7.28 30.71 -25.83
CA ALA A 433 -6.66 31.91 -25.24
C ALA A 433 -7.59 33.12 -25.27
N LYS A 434 -8.35 33.30 -26.34
CA LYS A 434 -9.31 34.43 -26.47
C LYS A 434 -10.61 34.23 -25.71
N PHE A 435 -11.18 33.03 -25.77
CA PHE A 435 -12.57 32.78 -25.34
C PHE A 435 -12.67 31.78 -24.17
N GLY A 436 -11.58 31.10 -23.80
CA GLY A 436 -11.59 30.04 -22.78
C GLY A 436 -12.14 30.49 -21.41
N ASN A 437 -11.86 31.72 -21.03
CA ASN A 437 -12.33 32.31 -19.75
C ASN A 437 -13.84 32.63 -19.74
N PHE A 438 -14.49 32.65 -20.91
CA PHE A 438 -15.94 32.81 -21.03
C PHE A 438 -16.70 31.48 -21.01
N THR A 439 -15.99 30.34 -20.90
CA THR A 439 -16.61 29.02 -20.92
C THR A 439 -17.53 28.85 -19.70
N PRO A 440 -18.84 28.56 -19.88
CA PRO A 440 -19.77 28.45 -18.78
C PRO A 440 -19.44 27.26 -17.86
N ARG A 441 -19.46 27.50 -16.55
CA ARG A 441 -19.17 26.45 -15.52
C ARG A 441 -20.17 25.29 -15.55
N TRP A 442 -21.36 25.49 -16.08
CA TRP A 442 -22.41 24.46 -16.17
C TRP A 442 -22.18 23.43 -17.29
N MET A 443 -21.22 23.67 -18.20
CA MET A 443 -20.89 22.68 -19.23
C MET A 443 -20.49 21.35 -18.58
N PRO A 444 -21.04 20.20 -19.05
CA PRO A 444 -20.88 18.89 -18.39
C PRO A 444 -19.42 18.52 -18.10
N VAL A 445 -18.51 18.79 -19.03
CA VAL A 445 -17.07 18.50 -18.86
C VAL A 445 -16.45 19.37 -17.77
N LEU A 446 -16.71 20.69 -17.76
CA LEU A 446 -16.19 21.63 -16.78
C LEU A 446 -16.84 21.42 -15.41
N ARG A 447 -18.15 21.19 -15.35
CA ARG A 447 -18.88 20.96 -14.09
C ARG A 447 -18.29 19.79 -13.32
N ASN A 448 -18.05 18.67 -13.99
CA ASN A 448 -17.48 17.49 -13.35
C ASN A 448 -16.02 17.72 -12.91
N TRP A 449 -15.25 18.49 -13.68
CA TRP A 449 -13.84 18.76 -13.38
C TRP A 449 -13.67 19.83 -12.30
N THR A 450 -14.56 20.82 -12.24
CA THR A 450 -14.48 21.95 -11.27
C THR A 450 -15.34 21.75 -10.03
N SER A 451 -16.02 20.61 -9.87
CA SER A 451 -16.88 20.35 -8.72
C SER A 451 -16.14 20.46 -7.37
N VAL A 452 -14.84 20.14 -7.35
CA VAL A 452 -13.95 20.19 -6.17
C VAL A 452 -12.63 20.91 -6.47
N ARG A 453 -12.54 21.64 -7.58
CA ARG A 453 -11.34 22.35 -8.03
C ARG A 453 -11.69 23.77 -8.42
N SER A 454 -10.69 24.65 -8.35
CA SER A 454 -10.79 26.00 -8.90
C SER A 454 -11.02 25.93 -10.42
N THR A 455 -11.82 26.81 -10.94
CA THR A 455 -11.98 26.98 -12.40
C THR A 455 -10.65 27.36 -13.02
N PRO A 456 -10.21 26.72 -14.10
CA PRO A 456 -8.97 27.11 -14.77
C PRO A 456 -9.10 28.52 -15.33
N VAL A 457 -8.04 29.29 -15.14
CA VAL A 457 -7.88 30.60 -15.79
C VAL A 457 -6.95 30.38 -16.98
N PHE A 458 -7.47 30.61 -18.16
CA PHE A 458 -6.70 30.47 -19.39
C PHE A 458 -5.84 31.71 -19.63
N ALA A 459 -4.59 31.48 -20.03
CA ALA A 459 -3.69 32.55 -20.40
C ALA A 459 -4.23 33.32 -21.62
N LYS A 460 -4.03 34.64 -21.64
CA LYS A 460 -4.47 35.50 -22.77
C LYS A 460 -3.69 35.25 -24.06
N LYS A 461 -2.47 34.70 -23.95
CA LYS A 461 -1.61 34.33 -25.07
C LYS A 461 -1.35 32.82 -25.05
N ASN A 462 -1.31 32.20 -26.22
CA ASN A 462 -0.92 30.81 -26.32
C ASN A 462 0.60 30.65 -26.26
N LEU A 463 1.08 29.40 -26.05
CA LEU A 463 2.50 29.10 -25.93
C LEU A 463 3.32 29.60 -27.14
N HIS A 464 2.81 29.47 -28.36
CA HIS A 464 3.49 29.94 -29.56
C HIS A 464 3.66 31.45 -29.64
N GLN A 465 2.72 32.21 -29.07
CA GLN A 465 2.85 33.67 -28.98
C GLN A 465 3.90 34.05 -27.94
N LEU A 466 3.87 33.38 -26.76
CA LEU A 466 4.85 33.63 -25.70
C LEU A 466 6.28 33.32 -26.18
N VAL A 467 6.49 32.17 -26.80
CA VAL A 467 7.81 31.76 -27.33
C VAL A 467 8.35 32.77 -28.36
N ARG A 468 7.50 33.31 -29.24
CA ARG A 468 7.94 34.34 -30.20
C ARG A 468 8.29 35.65 -29.52
N GLU A 469 7.55 36.06 -28.50
CA GLU A 469 7.82 37.28 -27.75
C GLU A 469 9.11 37.21 -26.96
N GLU A 470 9.43 36.05 -26.42
CA GLU A 470 10.67 35.73 -25.70
C GLU A 470 11.89 35.53 -26.64
N GLY A 471 11.69 35.61 -27.97
CA GLY A 471 12.74 35.45 -28.94
C GLY A 471 13.35 34.04 -29.00
N LEU A 472 12.67 33.04 -28.44
CA LEU A 472 13.10 31.65 -28.49
C LEU A 472 12.81 31.08 -29.87
N SER A 473 13.86 30.75 -30.64
CA SER A 473 13.73 30.04 -31.91
C SER A 473 13.53 28.54 -31.65
N TYR A 474 12.66 27.91 -32.42
CA TYR A 474 12.64 26.46 -32.54
C TYR A 474 13.84 26.06 -33.41
N GLU A 475 14.89 25.56 -32.82
CA GLU A 475 15.84 24.71 -33.52
C GLU A 475 15.33 23.27 -33.54
#